data_3d2ae634912783d8b6dc2fbd1413381b
#
_entry.id   3d2ae634912783d8b6dc2fbd1413381b
#
_cell.length_a   1.000
_cell.length_b   1.000
_cell.length_c   1.000
_cell.angle_alpha   90.00
_cell.angle_beta   90.00
_cell.angle_gamma   90.00
#
_symmetry.space_group_name_H-M   'P 1'
#
loop_
_entity.id
_entity.type
_entity.pdbx_description
1 polymer ?
#
loop_
_entity_poly.entity_id
_entity_poly.type
_entity_poly.pdbx_seq_one_letter_code
_entity_poly.pdbx_strand_id
1 'polypeptide(L)'
;MRLTIFLVLLCFFSTIEAQPDVRTWTKVEKPTVARIAQSIGKYTSGCLRGAVTLPQNGQGYQVMRLSRTRYYGHPDLVRFIQKMGQTAQNQHLGTLLIGDMGQARGGPTLTGHRSHQTGLDVDIWYLLAREAEKRELSFSEREHWGAPSVLTAAANAINPAQWSLANEQILEVAARLPEVDRIFVNAHIKKTLCGRKTTHNWLQKIRPWYAHADHFHVRLKCPAGDIHCEKQEPVPAGDGCGADLAWWFSADAQIPSKKPPATKISLPAACDAVLNED
;
A
#
# COMPACT_ATOMS: atom_id res chain seq x y z
N MET A 1 -52.02 26.72 46.51
CA MET A 1 -51.69 25.58 45.65
C MET A 1 -50.35 25.85 45.03
N ARG A 2 -49.28 25.25 45.54
CA ARG A 2 -47.92 25.41 45.00
C ARG A 2 -47.62 24.24 44.08
N LEU A 3 -47.39 24.49 42.78
CA LEU A 3 -47.09 23.53 41.76
C LEU A 3 -45.55 23.30 41.75
N THR A 4 -45.13 22.13 42.20
CA THR A 4 -43.71 21.74 42.19
C THR A 4 -43.43 21.07 40.86
N ILE A 5 -42.66 21.74 39.98
CA ILE A 5 -42.20 21.16 38.69
C ILE A 5 -40.95 20.31 38.97
N PHE A 6 -41.05 19.00 38.81
CA PHE A 6 -39.90 18.09 38.80
C PHE A 6 -39.21 18.15 37.42
N LEU A 7 -38.00 18.70 37.39
CA LEU A 7 -37.15 18.68 36.21
C LEU A 7 -36.43 17.32 36.18
N VAL A 8 -36.83 16.44 35.27
CA VAL A 8 -36.11 15.16 35.01
C VAL A 8 -34.91 15.45 34.11
N LEU A 9 -33.72 15.39 34.69
CA LEU A 9 -32.46 15.50 33.98
C LEU A 9 -32.15 14.16 33.29
N LEU A 10 -32.40 14.06 31.97
CA LEU A 10 -31.97 12.91 31.17
C LEU A 10 -30.46 13.01 30.91
N CYS A 11 -29.69 12.28 31.71
CA CYS A 11 -28.26 12.07 31.43
C CYS A 11 -28.11 11.11 30.25
N PHE A 12 -27.78 11.64 29.07
CA PHE A 12 -27.28 10.83 27.94
C PHE A 12 -25.85 10.38 28.27
N PHE A 13 -25.70 9.15 28.70
CA PHE A 13 -24.41 8.49 28.76
C PHE A 13 -24.02 8.13 27.32
N SER A 14 -23.16 8.97 26.71
CA SER A 14 -22.44 8.56 25.50
C SER A 14 -21.44 7.48 25.91
N THR A 15 -21.75 6.24 25.58
CA THR A 15 -20.77 5.15 25.67
C THR A 15 -19.66 5.43 24.69
N ILE A 16 -18.48 5.79 25.17
CA ILE A 16 -17.26 5.83 24.37
C ILE A 16 -16.93 4.37 24.10
N GLU A 17 -17.34 3.85 22.95
CA GLU A 17 -16.92 2.53 22.50
C GLU A 17 -15.39 2.55 22.33
N ALA A 18 -14.71 1.66 23.03
CA ALA A 18 -13.26 1.51 22.91
C ALA A 18 -12.95 0.94 21.53
N GLN A 19 -12.11 1.65 20.75
CA GLN A 19 -11.67 1.17 19.44
C GLN A 19 -11.03 -0.22 19.56
N PRO A 20 -11.37 -1.17 18.65
CA PRO A 20 -10.82 -2.51 18.67
C PRO A 20 -9.29 -2.52 18.65
N ASP A 21 -8.67 -3.41 19.42
CA ASP A 21 -7.22 -3.62 19.41
C ASP A 21 -6.78 -4.05 17.99
N VAL A 22 -5.63 -3.53 17.54
CA VAL A 22 -4.99 -3.93 16.28
C VAL A 22 -4.88 -5.45 16.14
N ARG A 23 -4.67 -6.16 17.26
CA ARG A 23 -4.64 -7.63 17.30
C ARG A 23 -5.93 -8.29 16.85
N THR A 24 -7.08 -7.65 17.06
CA THR A 24 -8.36 -8.17 16.60
C THR A 24 -8.43 -8.21 15.09
N TRP A 25 -7.96 -7.16 14.41
CA TRP A 25 -7.90 -7.10 12.96
C TRP A 25 -7.01 -8.19 12.35
N THR A 26 -5.86 -8.48 12.99
CA THR A 26 -4.91 -9.49 12.47
C THR A 26 -5.37 -10.94 12.64
N LYS A 27 -6.38 -11.17 13.47
CA LYS A 27 -6.97 -12.51 13.70
C LYS A 27 -8.08 -12.84 12.71
N VAL A 28 -8.56 -11.86 11.95
CA VAL A 28 -9.66 -12.07 11.01
C VAL A 28 -9.10 -12.74 9.74
N GLU A 29 -9.52 -13.95 9.46
CA GLU A 29 -9.04 -14.75 8.33
C GLU A 29 -9.91 -14.64 7.08
N LYS A 30 -11.17 -14.23 7.23
CA LYS A 30 -12.14 -14.19 6.14
C LYS A 30 -12.61 -12.77 5.85
N PRO A 31 -12.73 -12.41 4.57
CA PRO A 31 -13.35 -11.14 4.19
C PRO A 31 -14.86 -11.16 4.54
N THR A 32 -15.43 -9.97 4.64
CA THR A 32 -16.90 -9.82 4.70
C THR A 32 -17.52 -10.23 3.37
N VAL A 33 -18.76 -10.71 3.41
CA VAL A 33 -19.52 -10.98 2.17
C VAL A 33 -20.25 -9.69 1.77
N ALA A 34 -19.81 -9.07 0.68
CA ALA A 34 -20.43 -7.87 0.16
C ALA A 34 -20.65 -7.96 -1.36
N ARG A 35 -21.79 -7.49 -1.82
CA ARG A 35 -22.10 -7.41 -3.26
C ARG A 35 -21.22 -6.40 -3.98
N ILE A 36 -20.85 -5.32 -3.28
CA ILE A 36 -19.97 -4.24 -3.77
C ILE A 36 -18.89 -4.05 -2.71
N ALA A 37 -17.62 -4.11 -3.14
CA ALA A 37 -16.51 -3.83 -2.26
C ALA A 37 -16.45 -2.34 -1.93
N GLN A 38 -16.01 -2.00 -0.71
CA GLN A 38 -15.91 -0.63 -0.22
C GLN A 38 -14.60 -0.44 0.55
N SER A 39 -13.81 0.52 0.08
CA SER A 39 -12.68 1.05 0.83
C SER A 39 -13.20 2.13 1.78
N ILE A 40 -13.04 1.97 3.08
CA ILE A 40 -13.64 2.86 4.09
C ILE A 40 -12.53 3.64 4.80
N GLY A 41 -12.65 4.97 4.81
CA GLY A 41 -11.70 5.88 5.45
C GLY A 41 -10.41 6.10 4.65
N LYS A 42 -9.32 6.39 5.36
CA LYS A 42 -8.00 6.67 4.81
C LYS A 42 -7.12 5.42 4.76
N TYR A 43 -6.15 5.41 3.87
CA TYR A 43 -5.15 4.34 3.75
C TYR A 43 -4.39 4.01 5.04
N THR A 44 -4.32 4.95 6.01
CA THR A 44 -3.69 4.78 7.34
C THR A 44 -4.67 4.74 8.51
N SER A 45 -5.96 4.86 8.24
CA SER A 45 -7.04 4.87 9.20
C SER A 45 -8.33 4.47 8.50
N GLY A 46 -8.46 3.18 8.21
CA GLY A 46 -9.58 2.67 7.43
C GLY A 46 -9.69 1.15 7.48
N CYS A 47 -10.61 0.62 6.70
CA CYS A 47 -10.87 -0.80 6.56
C CYS A 47 -11.41 -1.12 5.16
N LEU A 48 -11.63 -2.41 4.88
CA LEU A 48 -12.09 -2.89 3.59
C LEU A 48 -13.26 -3.87 3.78
N ARG A 49 -14.41 -3.55 3.23
CA ARG A 49 -15.56 -4.44 3.14
C ARG A 49 -15.56 -5.12 1.79
N GLY A 50 -15.86 -6.43 1.74
CA GLY A 50 -15.94 -7.17 0.48
C GLY A 50 -14.59 -7.34 -0.22
N ALA A 51 -13.51 -7.55 0.55
CA ALA A 51 -12.20 -7.85 -0.01
C ALA A 51 -12.23 -9.12 -0.86
N VAL A 52 -11.37 -9.16 -1.88
CA VAL A 52 -11.10 -10.37 -2.65
C VAL A 52 -9.64 -10.77 -2.48
N THR A 53 -9.37 -12.06 -2.62
CA THR A 53 -8.01 -12.60 -2.60
C THR A 53 -7.33 -12.43 -3.94
N LEU A 54 -6.06 -12.05 -3.93
CA LEU A 54 -5.19 -12.23 -5.08
C LEU A 54 -4.81 -13.71 -5.18
N PRO A 55 -5.05 -14.41 -6.31
CA PRO A 55 -4.51 -15.75 -6.51
C PRO A 55 -3.00 -15.79 -6.29
N GLN A 56 -2.50 -16.84 -5.62
CA GLN A 56 -1.08 -16.93 -5.25
C GLN A 56 -0.14 -16.92 -6.46
N ASN A 57 -0.64 -17.40 -7.60
CA ASN A 57 0.04 -17.38 -8.88
C ASN A 57 -0.87 -16.78 -9.94
N GLY A 58 -0.29 -16.05 -10.87
CA GLY A 58 -0.99 -15.51 -12.02
C GLY A 58 -0.02 -15.20 -13.15
N GLN A 59 -0.57 -14.76 -14.26
CA GLN A 59 0.22 -14.40 -15.42
C GLN A 59 1.20 -13.27 -15.07
N GLY A 60 2.50 -13.58 -15.05
CA GLY A 60 3.58 -12.63 -14.80
C GLY A 60 3.69 -12.12 -13.36
N TYR A 61 3.07 -12.81 -12.38
CA TYR A 61 3.28 -12.49 -10.97
C TYR A 61 3.18 -13.73 -10.07
N GLN A 62 3.79 -13.65 -8.89
CA GLN A 62 3.66 -14.62 -7.80
C GLN A 62 3.61 -13.90 -6.44
N VAL A 63 2.74 -14.36 -5.53
CA VAL A 63 2.60 -13.77 -4.19
C VAL A 63 3.65 -14.32 -3.24
N MET A 64 4.27 -13.43 -2.45
CA MET A 64 5.28 -13.74 -1.43
C MET A 64 4.69 -13.65 -0.03
N ARG A 65 5.37 -14.22 0.98
CA ARG A 65 4.99 -14.13 2.41
C ARG A 65 3.55 -14.59 2.69
N LEU A 66 3.17 -15.74 2.16
CA LEU A 66 1.81 -16.29 2.28
C LEU A 66 1.34 -16.46 3.72
N SER A 67 2.27 -16.78 4.65
CA SER A 67 1.98 -16.92 6.09
C SER A 67 1.49 -15.62 6.75
N ARG A 68 1.74 -14.46 6.15
CA ARG A 68 1.25 -13.17 6.66
C ARG A 68 -0.23 -12.94 6.39
N THR A 69 -0.86 -13.74 5.51
CA THR A 69 -2.25 -13.58 5.06
C THR A 69 -2.59 -12.17 4.59
N ARG A 70 -1.62 -11.48 3.94
CA ARG A 70 -1.75 -10.11 3.43
C ARG A 70 -1.82 -10.06 1.91
N TYR A 71 -2.71 -10.85 1.35
CA TYR A 71 -2.98 -10.94 -0.10
C TYR A 71 -4.45 -10.64 -0.43
N TYR A 72 -5.11 -9.86 0.42
CA TYR A 72 -6.45 -9.35 0.20
C TYR A 72 -6.42 -7.90 -0.28
N GLY A 73 -7.38 -7.54 -1.11
CA GLY A 73 -7.49 -6.17 -1.60
C GLY A 73 -8.89 -5.85 -2.14
N HIS A 74 -9.09 -4.59 -2.46
CA HIS A 74 -10.25 -4.19 -3.26
C HIS A 74 -10.16 -4.87 -4.64
N PRO A 75 -11.28 -5.24 -5.29
CA PRO A 75 -11.25 -5.84 -6.62
C PRO A 75 -10.44 -5.04 -7.65
N ASP A 76 -10.42 -3.71 -7.56
CA ASP A 76 -9.61 -2.86 -8.43
C ASP A 76 -8.11 -3.08 -8.23
N LEU A 77 -7.66 -3.28 -7.00
CA LEU A 77 -6.26 -3.57 -6.71
C LEU A 77 -5.86 -4.94 -7.28
N VAL A 78 -6.71 -5.95 -7.12
CA VAL A 78 -6.45 -7.29 -7.69
C VAL A 78 -6.37 -7.21 -9.22
N ARG A 79 -7.31 -6.51 -9.86
CA ARG A 79 -7.26 -6.28 -11.33
C ARG A 79 -6.00 -5.51 -11.76
N PHE A 80 -5.60 -4.49 -11.00
CA PHE A 80 -4.37 -3.75 -11.25
C PHE A 80 -3.15 -4.68 -11.25
N ILE A 81 -3.00 -5.53 -10.21
CA ILE A 81 -1.85 -6.45 -10.10
C ILE A 81 -1.85 -7.47 -11.25
N GLN A 82 -3.01 -8.04 -11.59
CA GLN A 82 -3.14 -8.97 -12.71
C GLN A 82 -2.74 -8.32 -14.04
N LYS A 83 -3.19 -7.08 -14.28
CA LYS A 83 -2.83 -6.31 -15.47
C LYS A 83 -1.33 -5.99 -15.51
N MET A 84 -0.75 -5.63 -14.36
CA MET A 84 0.69 -5.37 -14.24
C MET A 84 1.51 -6.63 -14.57
N GLY A 85 1.15 -7.77 -13.99
CA GLY A 85 1.81 -9.05 -14.26
C GLY A 85 1.73 -9.43 -15.74
N GLN A 86 0.53 -9.38 -16.33
CA GLN A 86 0.34 -9.65 -17.76
C GLN A 86 1.19 -8.71 -18.64
N THR A 87 1.25 -7.42 -18.29
CA THR A 87 2.05 -6.45 -19.03
C THR A 87 3.56 -6.75 -18.88
N ALA A 88 4.01 -7.05 -17.67
CA ALA A 88 5.42 -7.40 -17.42
C ALA A 88 5.83 -8.64 -18.21
N GLN A 89 4.99 -9.69 -18.24
CA GLN A 89 5.25 -10.89 -19.03
C GLN A 89 5.27 -10.61 -20.53
N ASN A 90 4.28 -9.89 -21.04
CA ASN A 90 4.17 -9.59 -22.49
C ASN A 90 5.33 -8.72 -23.00
N GLN A 91 5.89 -7.88 -22.14
CA GLN A 91 7.04 -7.03 -22.45
C GLN A 91 8.39 -7.64 -22.03
N HIS A 92 8.40 -8.89 -21.58
CA HIS A 92 9.60 -9.61 -21.12
C HIS A 92 10.38 -8.87 -20.02
N LEU A 93 9.66 -8.22 -19.10
CA LEU A 93 10.24 -7.47 -17.98
C LEU A 93 10.52 -8.35 -16.75
N GLY A 94 10.08 -9.60 -16.76
CA GLY A 94 10.21 -10.54 -15.66
C GLY A 94 8.88 -10.84 -14.95
N THR A 95 8.95 -11.67 -13.91
CA THR A 95 7.80 -12.01 -13.06
C THR A 95 7.81 -11.14 -11.81
N LEU A 96 6.70 -10.47 -11.55
CA LEU A 96 6.53 -9.61 -10.37
C LEU A 96 6.37 -10.45 -9.11
N LEU A 97 7.12 -10.13 -8.06
CA LEU A 97 6.97 -10.72 -6.74
C LEU A 97 6.12 -9.77 -5.87
N ILE A 98 4.89 -10.20 -5.59
CA ILE A 98 3.92 -9.40 -4.86
C ILE A 98 4.12 -9.62 -3.37
N GLY A 99 4.48 -8.57 -2.66
CA GLY A 99 4.62 -8.54 -1.21
C GLY A 99 3.27 -8.32 -0.49
N ASP A 100 3.31 -7.46 0.54
CA ASP A 100 2.11 -7.20 1.33
C ASP A 100 1.06 -6.39 0.54
N MET A 101 -0.18 -6.83 0.61
CA MET A 101 -1.42 -6.12 0.30
C MET A 101 -2.15 -5.80 1.62
N GLY A 102 -3.46 -5.92 1.67
CA GLY A 102 -4.27 -5.79 2.88
C GLY A 102 -4.56 -7.11 3.57
N GLN A 103 -5.08 -7.02 4.79
CA GLN A 103 -5.70 -8.13 5.52
C GLN A 103 -7.11 -8.41 4.99
N ALA A 104 -7.74 -9.51 5.42
CA ALA A 104 -9.06 -9.96 4.94
C ALA A 104 -10.18 -8.90 5.06
N ARG A 105 -10.11 -8.03 6.07
CA ARG A 105 -11.04 -6.90 6.26
C ARG A 105 -10.32 -5.55 6.27
N GLY A 106 -9.08 -5.50 5.73
CA GLY A 106 -8.24 -4.31 5.84
C GLY A 106 -7.88 -4.02 7.29
N GLY A 107 -7.94 -2.74 7.68
CA GLY A 107 -7.65 -2.31 9.05
C GLY A 107 -6.16 -2.28 9.39
N PRO A 108 -5.81 -1.85 10.61
CA PRO A 108 -4.43 -1.70 11.05
C PRO A 108 -3.72 -3.03 11.21
N THR A 109 -2.40 -3.05 11.00
CA THR A 109 -1.53 -4.21 11.17
C THR A 109 -0.60 -4.06 12.37
N LEU A 110 -0.19 -5.17 13.00
CA LEU A 110 0.72 -5.16 14.16
C LEU A 110 2.13 -4.68 13.80
N THR A 111 2.59 -5.02 12.61
CA THR A 111 3.95 -4.77 12.16
C THR A 111 3.98 -4.32 10.70
N GLY A 112 5.04 -3.60 10.35
CA GLY A 112 5.32 -3.20 8.98
C GLY A 112 4.64 -1.88 8.62
N HIS A 113 3.56 -1.95 7.91
CA HIS A 113 2.97 -0.80 7.23
C HIS A 113 1.94 -0.06 8.08
N ARG A 114 1.94 1.28 8.00
CA ARG A 114 0.87 2.12 8.54
C ARG A 114 -0.31 2.22 7.57
N SER A 115 -0.07 1.99 6.29
CA SER A 115 -1.07 1.96 5.21
C SER A 115 -1.57 0.53 4.95
N HIS A 116 -2.08 0.26 3.76
CA HIS A 116 -2.71 -1.01 3.35
C HIS A 116 -4.06 -1.31 4.02
N GLN A 117 -4.60 -0.34 4.78
CA GLN A 117 -5.81 -0.59 5.58
C GLN A 117 -7.10 -0.62 4.75
N THR A 118 -7.11 0.06 3.61
CA THR A 118 -8.30 0.18 2.74
C THR A 118 -8.29 -0.76 1.54
N GLY A 119 -7.25 -1.62 1.42
CA GLY A 119 -7.12 -2.57 0.32
C GLY A 119 -6.80 -1.95 -1.04
N LEU A 120 -6.23 -0.74 -1.05
CA LEU A 120 -5.82 -0.01 -2.26
C LEU A 120 -4.30 0.13 -2.41
N ASP A 121 -3.53 -0.52 -1.53
CA ASP A 121 -2.07 -0.46 -1.48
C ASP A 121 -1.46 -1.85 -1.72
N VAL A 122 -0.35 -1.90 -2.44
CA VAL A 122 0.44 -3.12 -2.66
C VAL A 122 1.94 -2.81 -2.71
N ASP A 123 2.73 -3.68 -2.11
CA ASP A 123 4.18 -3.69 -2.22
C ASP A 123 4.61 -4.68 -3.30
N ILE A 124 5.44 -4.26 -4.24
CA ILE A 124 5.98 -5.09 -5.32
C ILE A 124 7.51 -5.03 -5.22
N TRP A 125 8.15 -6.20 -5.11
CA TRP A 125 9.59 -6.27 -4.97
C TRP A 125 10.32 -5.84 -6.25
N TYR A 126 11.50 -5.22 -6.10
CA TYR A 126 12.36 -4.96 -7.25
C TYR A 126 13.08 -6.21 -7.76
N LEU A 127 13.13 -7.27 -6.96
CA LEU A 127 13.73 -8.54 -7.35
C LEU A 127 12.94 -9.18 -8.50
N LEU A 128 13.59 -9.32 -9.64
CA LEU A 128 13.09 -10.03 -10.82
C LEU A 128 13.80 -11.40 -10.91
N ALA A 129 13.31 -12.37 -10.16
CA ALA A 129 13.95 -13.67 -10.04
C ALA A 129 13.64 -14.56 -11.25
N ARG A 130 14.67 -15.03 -11.95
CA ARG A 130 14.53 -15.92 -13.13
C ARG A 130 13.83 -17.24 -12.82
N GLU A 131 13.94 -17.71 -11.58
CA GLU A 131 13.26 -18.93 -11.12
C GLU A 131 11.74 -18.74 -11.15
N ALA A 132 11.26 -17.57 -10.74
CA ALA A 132 9.83 -17.23 -10.75
C ALA A 132 9.24 -17.12 -12.16
N GLU A 133 10.07 -16.86 -13.19
CA GLU A 133 9.63 -16.84 -14.58
C GLU A 133 9.41 -18.26 -15.14
N LYS A 134 10.15 -19.24 -14.61
CA LYS A 134 10.18 -20.60 -15.14
C LYS A 134 9.21 -21.54 -14.45
N ARG A 135 8.88 -21.29 -13.20
CA ARG A 135 8.07 -22.14 -12.36
C ARG A 135 7.40 -21.40 -11.22
N GLU A 136 6.43 -22.03 -10.64
CA GLU A 136 5.90 -21.58 -9.35
C GLU A 136 6.94 -21.76 -8.24
N LEU A 137 7.08 -20.75 -7.38
CA LEU A 137 7.94 -20.83 -6.21
C LEU A 137 7.30 -21.71 -5.15
N SER A 138 8.10 -22.50 -4.48
CA SER A 138 7.66 -23.30 -3.33
C SER A 138 7.25 -22.40 -2.17
N PHE A 139 6.48 -22.93 -1.22
CA PHE A 139 6.11 -22.21 0.01
C PHE A 139 7.36 -21.69 0.75
N SER A 140 8.40 -22.53 0.88
CA SER A 140 9.65 -22.16 1.54
C SER A 140 10.35 -20.98 0.85
N GLU A 141 10.40 -20.96 -0.48
CA GLU A 141 11.00 -19.85 -1.22
C GLU A 141 10.21 -18.56 -1.02
N ARG A 142 8.87 -18.63 -1.05
CA ARG A 142 8.00 -17.46 -0.81
C ARG A 142 8.17 -16.91 0.60
N GLU A 143 8.41 -17.76 1.60
CA GLU A 143 8.58 -17.33 3.00
C GLU A 143 9.98 -16.83 3.30
N HIS A 144 11.03 -17.41 2.70
CA HIS A 144 12.41 -17.18 3.14
C HIS A 144 13.25 -16.33 2.17
N TRP A 145 12.86 -16.19 0.90
CA TRP A 145 13.59 -15.28 0.03
C TRP A 145 13.51 -13.85 0.56
N GLY A 146 14.65 -13.16 0.60
CA GLY A 146 14.70 -11.74 0.88
C GLY A 146 14.43 -10.90 -0.36
N ALA A 147 13.91 -9.71 -0.19
CA ALA A 147 13.91 -8.67 -1.19
C ALA A 147 15.21 -7.86 -1.04
N PRO A 148 16.23 -8.03 -1.92
CA PRO A 148 17.47 -7.30 -1.77
C PRO A 148 17.27 -5.82 -2.05
N SER A 149 17.99 -4.98 -1.32
CA SER A 149 18.03 -3.55 -1.60
C SER A 149 18.66 -3.31 -2.98
N VAL A 150 18.03 -2.44 -3.77
CA VAL A 150 18.59 -1.98 -5.04
C VAL A 150 19.62 -0.85 -4.88
N LEU A 151 19.96 -0.49 -3.64
CA LEU A 151 21.02 0.47 -3.36
C LEU A 151 22.35 -0.23 -3.10
N THR A 152 23.44 0.52 -3.24
CA THR A 152 24.76 0.10 -2.80
C THR A 152 24.79 -0.16 -1.29
N ALA A 153 25.80 -0.85 -0.80
CA ALA A 153 25.98 -1.11 0.64
C ALA A 153 26.02 0.19 1.47
N ALA A 154 26.57 1.28 0.90
CA ALA A 154 26.54 2.62 1.52
C ALA A 154 25.17 3.32 1.44
N ALA A 155 24.18 2.71 0.81
CA ALA A 155 22.83 3.23 0.62
C ALA A 155 22.75 4.63 -0.03
N ASN A 156 23.76 5.02 -0.80
CA ASN A 156 23.92 6.35 -1.37
C ASN A 156 23.80 6.40 -2.92
N ALA A 157 23.61 5.28 -3.56
CA ALA A 157 23.46 5.16 -5.01
C ALA A 157 22.72 3.87 -5.39
N ILE A 158 22.27 3.77 -6.63
CA ILE A 158 21.73 2.54 -7.20
C ILE A 158 22.87 1.52 -7.41
N ASN A 159 22.61 0.28 -7.01
CA ASN A 159 23.48 -0.87 -7.27
C ASN A 159 23.14 -1.46 -8.65
N PRO A 160 24.02 -1.36 -9.66
CA PRO A 160 23.72 -1.84 -11.01
C PRO A 160 23.58 -3.37 -11.07
N ALA A 161 24.03 -4.12 -10.07
CA ALA A 161 23.83 -5.57 -10.00
C ALA A 161 22.40 -5.95 -9.56
N GLN A 162 21.65 -5.03 -8.94
CA GLN A 162 20.30 -5.25 -8.43
C GLN A 162 19.24 -4.41 -9.17
N TRP A 163 19.66 -3.55 -10.07
CA TRP A 163 18.78 -2.63 -10.81
C TRP A 163 19.02 -2.72 -12.30
N SER A 164 17.96 -2.89 -13.04
CA SER A 164 17.98 -3.00 -14.50
C SER A 164 16.99 -2.05 -15.15
N LEU A 165 17.04 -1.92 -16.47
CA LEU A 165 16.05 -1.19 -17.24
C LEU A 165 14.64 -1.75 -17.05
N ALA A 166 14.48 -3.06 -16.83
CA ALA A 166 13.19 -3.67 -16.57
C ALA A 166 12.53 -3.11 -15.29
N ASN A 167 13.31 -2.84 -14.23
CA ASN A 167 12.77 -2.19 -13.02
C ASN A 167 12.20 -0.80 -13.32
N GLU A 168 12.90 -0.02 -14.17
CA GLU A 168 12.43 1.32 -14.57
C GLU A 168 11.16 1.24 -15.42
N GLN A 169 11.11 0.31 -16.37
CA GLN A 169 9.95 0.09 -17.23
C GLN A 169 8.73 -0.39 -16.44
N ILE A 170 8.90 -1.26 -15.43
CA ILE A 170 7.82 -1.69 -14.54
C ILE A 170 7.25 -0.49 -13.77
N LEU A 171 8.10 0.39 -13.23
CA LEU A 171 7.66 1.61 -12.56
C LEU A 171 6.90 2.54 -13.51
N GLU A 172 7.38 2.70 -14.74
CA GLU A 172 6.73 3.51 -15.76
C GLU A 172 5.37 2.94 -16.14
N VAL A 173 5.28 1.63 -16.40
CA VAL A 173 4.02 0.94 -16.70
C VAL A 173 3.02 1.17 -15.57
N ALA A 174 3.42 0.96 -14.32
CA ALA A 174 2.56 1.20 -13.17
C ALA A 174 2.09 2.66 -13.08
N ALA A 175 3.02 3.61 -13.20
CA ALA A 175 2.71 5.04 -13.05
C ALA A 175 1.80 5.57 -14.16
N ARG A 176 1.86 5.00 -15.37
CA ARG A 176 1.00 5.39 -16.49
C ARG A 176 -0.45 4.90 -16.37
N LEU A 177 -0.73 3.93 -15.50
CA LEU A 177 -2.09 3.45 -15.30
C LEU A 177 -2.94 4.54 -14.61
N PRO A 178 -4.16 4.82 -15.13
CA PRO A 178 -4.99 5.93 -14.65
C PRO A 178 -5.49 5.73 -13.21
N GLU A 179 -5.67 4.48 -12.79
CA GLU A 179 -6.08 4.08 -11.44
C GLU A 179 -5.00 4.33 -10.38
N VAL A 180 -3.73 4.43 -10.75
CA VAL A 180 -2.65 4.70 -9.81
C VAL A 180 -2.67 6.16 -9.38
N ASP A 181 -2.71 6.39 -8.06
CA ASP A 181 -2.59 7.70 -7.45
C ASP A 181 -1.11 8.09 -7.33
N ARG A 182 -0.32 7.27 -6.67
CA ARG A 182 1.13 7.46 -6.48
C ARG A 182 1.87 6.16 -6.24
N ILE A 183 3.18 6.22 -6.40
CA ILE A 183 4.10 5.11 -6.16
C ILE A 183 5.22 5.62 -5.26
N PHE A 184 5.42 4.99 -4.11
CA PHE A 184 6.51 5.34 -3.21
C PHE A 184 7.75 4.51 -3.55
N VAL A 185 8.88 5.19 -3.64
CA VAL A 185 10.19 4.63 -3.93
C VAL A 185 11.26 5.28 -3.04
N ASN A 186 12.43 4.67 -2.93
CA ASN A 186 13.55 5.34 -2.29
C ASN A 186 13.98 6.59 -3.07
N ALA A 187 14.47 7.62 -2.37
CA ALA A 187 14.86 8.89 -2.99
C ALA A 187 15.97 8.73 -4.06
N HIS A 188 16.90 7.79 -3.87
CA HIS A 188 17.95 7.50 -4.84
C HIS A 188 17.37 6.89 -6.13
N ILE A 189 16.30 6.08 -6.04
CA ILE A 189 15.59 5.58 -7.22
C ILE A 189 14.96 6.75 -7.98
N LYS A 190 14.25 7.63 -7.29
CA LYS A 190 13.66 8.83 -7.91
C LYS A 190 14.72 9.69 -8.59
N LYS A 191 15.87 9.91 -7.91
CA LYS A 191 17.01 10.67 -8.47
C LYS A 191 17.53 10.04 -9.75
N THR A 192 17.66 8.72 -9.78
CA THR A 192 18.12 7.99 -10.97
C THR A 192 17.15 8.16 -12.14
N LEU A 193 15.85 8.03 -11.88
CA LEU A 193 14.81 8.22 -12.90
C LEU A 193 14.80 9.67 -13.43
N CYS A 194 14.97 10.66 -12.56
CA CYS A 194 15.07 12.07 -12.95
C CYS A 194 16.31 12.39 -13.81
N GLY A 195 17.37 11.61 -13.70
CA GLY A 195 18.59 11.76 -14.51
C GLY A 195 18.46 11.26 -15.95
N ARG A 196 17.35 10.63 -16.33
CA ARG A 196 17.11 10.18 -17.71
C ARG A 196 16.80 11.36 -18.63
N LYS A 197 17.29 11.30 -19.87
CA LYS A 197 17.19 12.41 -20.85
C LYS A 197 15.82 12.53 -21.54
N THR A 198 14.84 11.68 -21.20
CA THR A 198 13.52 11.68 -21.84
C THR A 198 12.49 12.41 -20.97
N THR A 199 11.44 12.96 -21.60
CA THR A 199 10.32 13.60 -20.87
C THR A 199 9.49 12.59 -20.13
N HIS A 200 9.28 12.82 -18.83
CA HIS A 200 8.71 11.84 -17.94
C HIS A 200 7.53 12.40 -17.12
N ASN A 201 6.42 12.71 -17.79
CA ASN A 201 5.19 13.14 -17.08
C ASN A 201 4.69 12.15 -16.03
N TRP A 202 4.99 10.85 -16.20
CA TRP A 202 4.65 9.80 -15.25
C TRP A 202 5.44 9.90 -13.92
N LEU A 203 6.60 10.58 -13.94
CA LEU A 203 7.41 10.80 -12.73
C LEU A 203 6.66 11.62 -11.66
N GLN A 204 5.64 12.39 -12.02
CA GLN A 204 4.78 13.06 -11.06
C GLN A 204 4.24 12.08 -10.00
N LYS A 205 3.86 10.88 -10.39
CA LYS A 205 3.32 9.86 -9.48
C LYS A 205 4.40 9.14 -8.67
N ILE A 206 5.66 9.18 -9.07
CA ILE A 206 6.78 8.57 -8.34
C ILE A 206 7.21 9.49 -7.20
N ARG A 207 6.94 9.07 -5.96
CA ARG A 207 7.16 9.90 -4.78
C ARG A 207 8.23 9.30 -3.87
N PRO A 208 9.28 10.04 -3.55
CA PRO A 208 10.27 9.59 -2.58
C PRO A 208 9.62 9.31 -1.22
N TRP A 209 10.05 8.23 -0.58
CA TRP A 209 9.67 7.91 0.78
C TRP A 209 10.80 7.14 1.48
N TYR A 210 10.85 7.24 2.80
CA TYR A 210 11.82 6.50 3.60
C TYR A 210 11.70 4.99 3.37
N ALA A 211 12.80 4.24 3.55
CA ALA A 211 12.90 2.85 3.12
C ALA A 211 12.65 2.70 1.60
N HIS A 212 11.82 1.75 1.15
CA HIS A 212 11.45 1.51 -0.25
C HIS A 212 12.66 1.32 -1.19
N ALA A 213 13.70 0.66 -0.67
CA ALA A 213 14.89 0.32 -1.44
C ALA A 213 14.89 -1.12 -1.97
N ASP A 214 13.99 -1.96 -1.49
CA ASP A 214 13.81 -3.38 -1.85
C ASP A 214 12.49 -3.65 -2.57
N HIS A 215 11.54 -2.75 -2.45
CA HIS A 215 10.23 -2.78 -3.11
C HIS A 215 9.77 -1.36 -3.46
N PHE A 216 8.82 -1.26 -4.36
CA PHE A 216 8.01 -0.06 -4.54
C PHE A 216 6.60 -0.30 -4.04
N HIS A 217 6.02 0.74 -3.46
CA HIS A 217 4.68 0.70 -2.90
C HIS A 217 3.72 1.46 -3.81
N VAL A 218 2.76 0.78 -4.38
CA VAL A 218 1.73 1.38 -5.22
C VAL A 218 0.48 1.65 -4.41
N ARG A 219 -0.07 2.86 -4.56
CA ARG A 219 -1.37 3.25 -4.04
C ARG A 219 -2.31 3.58 -5.18
N LEU A 220 -3.48 2.99 -5.17
CA LEU A 220 -4.55 3.32 -6.09
C LEU A 220 -5.37 4.50 -5.58
N LYS A 221 -6.03 5.18 -6.51
CA LYS A 221 -7.09 6.15 -6.22
C LYS A 221 -8.28 5.46 -5.57
N CYS A 222 -9.09 6.22 -4.85
CA CYS A 222 -10.40 5.73 -4.44
C CYS A 222 -11.19 5.23 -5.65
N PRO A 223 -11.84 4.04 -5.55
CA PRO A 223 -12.69 3.51 -6.62
C PRO A 223 -13.79 4.49 -7.02
N ALA A 224 -14.14 4.50 -8.29
CA ALA A 224 -15.23 5.34 -8.76
C ALA A 224 -16.55 4.96 -8.08
N GLY A 225 -17.24 5.94 -7.51
CA GLY A 225 -18.51 5.72 -6.82
C GLY A 225 -18.38 5.23 -5.37
N ASP A 226 -17.17 4.94 -4.88
CA ASP A 226 -16.98 4.61 -3.47
C ASP A 226 -16.97 5.88 -2.61
N ILE A 227 -18.11 6.17 -2.01
CA ILE A 227 -18.35 7.39 -1.21
C ILE A 227 -17.70 7.31 0.19
N HIS A 228 -17.31 6.13 0.63
CA HIS A 228 -16.69 5.92 1.94
C HIS A 228 -15.17 6.03 1.89
N CYS A 229 -14.59 5.99 0.69
CA CYS A 229 -13.15 6.12 0.51
C CYS A 229 -12.72 7.60 0.60
N GLU A 230 -11.83 7.90 1.53
CA GLU A 230 -11.27 9.25 1.67
C GLU A 230 -10.08 9.44 0.72
N LYS A 231 -10.25 10.33 -0.25
CA LYS A 231 -9.20 10.68 -1.21
C LYS A 231 -8.01 11.31 -0.51
N GLN A 232 -6.82 10.96 -0.96
CA GLN A 232 -5.60 11.63 -0.54
C GLN A 232 -5.45 12.96 -1.27
N GLU A 233 -4.73 13.93 -0.64
CA GLU A 233 -4.35 15.17 -1.30
C GLU A 233 -3.67 14.89 -2.65
N PRO A 234 -4.00 15.62 -3.71
CA PRO A 234 -3.39 15.42 -5.02
C PRO A 234 -1.87 15.51 -4.97
N VAL A 235 -1.20 14.71 -5.81
CA VAL A 235 0.25 14.86 -5.97
C VAL A 235 0.56 16.23 -6.58
N PRO A 236 1.60 16.94 -6.10
CA PRO A 236 2.01 18.23 -6.66
C PRO A 236 2.24 18.16 -8.18
N ALA A 237 2.00 19.28 -8.87
CA ALA A 237 2.26 19.39 -10.30
C ALA A 237 3.76 19.24 -10.61
N GLY A 238 4.07 18.86 -11.86
CA GLY A 238 5.44 18.64 -12.31
C GLY A 238 5.97 17.24 -12.05
N ASP A 239 7.18 16.98 -12.46
CA ASP A 239 7.82 15.67 -12.36
C ASP A 239 8.37 15.34 -10.95
N GLY A 240 8.44 16.34 -10.06
CA GLY A 240 8.98 16.20 -8.71
C GLY A 240 10.50 15.95 -8.67
N CYS A 241 11.24 16.37 -9.72
CA CYS A 241 12.69 16.20 -9.82
C CYS A 241 13.50 17.41 -9.31
N GLY A 242 12.84 18.51 -8.99
CA GLY A 242 13.46 19.75 -8.53
C GLY A 242 13.68 19.82 -7.02
N ALA A 243 13.25 20.93 -6.41
CA ALA A 243 13.44 21.23 -4.99
C ALA A 243 12.84 20.16 -4.07
N ASP A 244 11.69 19.59 -4.43
CA ASP A 244 11.04 18.51 -3.68
C ASP A 244 11.97 17.29 -3.53
N LEU A 245 12.68 16.92 -4.61
CA LEU A 245 13.62 15.82 -4.56
C LEU A 245 14.90 16.21 -3.81
N ALA A 246 15.39 17.44 -3.99
CA ALA A 246 16.61 17.93 -3.34
C ALA A 246 16.49 17.87 -1.81
N TRP A 247 15.30 18.16 -1.26
CA TRP A 247 15.06 18.08 0.18
C TRP A 247 15.39 16.70 0.77
N TRP A 248 15.11 15.60 0.05
CA TRP A 248 15.37 14.24 0.52
C TRP A 248 16.86 13.94 0.76
N PHE A 249 17.75 14.76 0.21
CA PHE A 249 19.21 14.67 0.37
C PHE A 249 19.78 15.74 1.30
N SER A 250 18.93 16.56 1.90
CA SER A 250 19.33 17.56 2.91
C SER A 250 19.55 16.94 4.29
N ALA A 251 20.24 17.67 5.15
CA ALA A 251 20.42 17.28 6.57
C ALA A 251 19.05 17.11 7.26
N ASP A 252 18.08 17.95 6.96
CA ASP A 252 16.75 17.91 7.57
C ASP A 252 16.00 16.60 7.29
N ALA A 253 16.15 16.04 6.08
CA ALA A 253 15.55 14.76 5.71
C ALA A 253 16.19 13.58 6.47
N GLN A 254 17.42 13.72 6.94
CA GLN A 254 18.15 12.69 7.70
C GLN A 254 17.83 12.72 9.20
N ILE A 255 17.23 13.80 9.69
CA ILE A 255 16.81 13.88 11.08
C ILE A 255 15.62 12.92 11.27
N PRO A 256 15.75 11.89 12.16
CA PRO A 256 14.60 11.04 12.44
C PRO A 256 13.44 11.91 12.91
N SER A 257 12.34 11.92 12.18
CA SER A 257 11.15 12.57 12.68
C SER A 257 10.85 11.99 14.06
N LYS A 258 10.77 12.85 15.09
CA LYS A 258 10.27 12.41 16.40
C LYS A 258 9.02 11.59 16.11
N LYS A 259 9.03 10.29 16.46
CA LYS A 259 7.81 9.47 16.31
C LYS A 259 6.68 10.28 16.94
N PRO A 260 5.65 10.66 16.18
CA PRO A 260 4.49 11.27 16.82
C PRO A 260 4.08 10.35 17.97
N PRO A 261 3.67 10.89 19.12
CA PRO A 261 3.12 10.07 20.19
C PRO A 261 2.14 9.10 19.54
N ALA A 262 2.10 7.86 20.02
CA ALA A 262 1.22 6.82 19.49
C ALA A 262 -0.20 7.39 19.49
N THR A 263 -0.56 8.07 18.44
CA THR A 263 -1.92 8.56 18.23
C THR A 263 -2.76 7.30 18.14
N LYS A 264 -3.69 7.11 19.06
CA LYS A 264 -4.75 6.12 18.93
C LYS A 264 -5.26 6.23 17.49
N ILE A 265 -5.12 5.17 16.71
CA ILE A 265 -5.65 5.12 15.36
C ILE A 265 -7.16 5.16 15.54
N SER A 266 -7.79 6.30 15.28
CA SER A 266 -9.24 6.40 15.26
C SER A 266 -9.71 5.92 13.89
N LEU A 267 -10.32 4.74 13.85
CA LEU A 267 -10.95 4.22 12.64
C LEU A 267 -12.34 4.86 12.45
N PRO A 268 -12.82 4.99 11.21
CA PRO A 268 -14.23 5.31 10.96
C PRO A 268 -15.16 4.33 11.68
N ALA A 269 -16.27 4.79 12.26
CA ALA A 269 -17.23 3.95 12.97
C ALA A 269 -17.76 2.78 12.12
N ALA A 270 -17.87 2.95 10.80
CA ALA A 270 -18.24 1.89 9.88
C ALA A 270 -17.27 0.69 9.90
N CYS A 271 -16.02 0.89 10.32
CA CYS A 271 -15.05 -0.19 10.42
C CYS A 271 -15.33 -1.18 11.56
N ASP A 272 -16.03 -0.74 12.61
CA ASP A 272 -16.46 -1.64 13.69
C ASP A 272 -17.50 -2.65 13.16
N ALA A 273 -18.41 -2.21 12.30
CA ALA A 273 -19.35 -3.11 11.62
C ALA A 273 -18.61 -4.09 10.68
N VAL A 274 -17.62 -3.61 9.91
CA VAL A 274 -16.81 -4.46 9.03
C VAL A 274 -16.02 -5.50 9.84
N LEU A 275 -15.46 -5.13 10.99
CA LEU A 275 -14.70 -6.04 11.83
C LEU A 275 -15.55 -7.18 12.38
N ASN A 276 -16.81 -6.89 12.75
CA ASN A 276 -17.73 -7.81 13.44
C ASN A 276 -18.77 -8.45 12.50
N GLU A 277 -18.74 -8.19 11.19
CA GLU A 277 -19.63 -8.82 10.21
C GLU A 277 -19.30 -10.32 10.09
N ASP A 278 -20.31 -11.21 10.21
CA ASP A 278 -20.17 -12.67 10.10
C ASP A 278 -19.89 -13.16 8.68
#